data_c6bff246f81bdf12082c1b851afb5c9a
#
_entry.id   c6bff246f81bdf12082c1b851afb5c9a
#
_cell.length_a   1.000
_cell.length_b   1.000
_cell.length_c   1.000
_cell.angle_alpha   90.00
_cell.angle_beta   90.00
_cell.angle_gamma   90.00
#
_symmetry.space_group_name_H-M   'P 1'
#
loop_
_entity.id
_entity.type
_entity.pdbx_description
1 polymer ?
#
loop_
_entity_poly.entity_id
_entity_poly.type
_entity_poly.pdbx_seq_one_letter_code
_entity_poly.pdbx_strand_id
1 'polypeptide(L)'
;MTGPCFVDANVLVYACDARDPAKQRRASDWLDQLWRERLGRTSVQVISEAYVALKRLNGGNADDLWERVARYFAWAPQPIDEGLLRRAREIEQRWRLSWWDAMIVAAARLQECALLLTEDLQDGAVYETVTARSPFTVSVEEPAARYAAASELVASRHRARGRPRRTALA
;
A
#
# COMPACT_ATOMS: atom_id res chain seq x y z
N MET A 1 -9.33 13.35 1.20
CA MET A 1 -8.69 12.29 2.03
C MET A 1 -7.92 12.93 3.17
N THR A 2 -7.83 12.29 4.35
CA THR A 2 -7.19 12.89 5.53
C THR A 2 -5.81 12.29 5.86
N GLY A 3 -5.21 11.48 4.99
CA GLY A 3 -3.88 10.91 5.19
C GLY A 3 -3.30 10.28 3.94
N PRO A 4 -2.00 9.91 3.96
CA PRO A 4 -1.33 9.29 2.84
C PRO A 4 -1.91 7.91 2.53
N CYS A 5 -1.93 7.57 1.25
CA CYS A 5 -2.42 6.31 0.72
C CYS A 5 -1.31 5.63 -0.08
N PHE A 6 -1.01 4.39 0.26
CA PHE A 6 -0.04 3.59 -0.48
C PHE A 6 -0.71 2.92 -1.68
N VAL A 7 -0.04 2.92 -2.80
CA VAL A 7 -0.53 2.36 -4.08
C VAL A 7 0.39 1.25 -4.53
N ASP A 8 -0.20 0.09 -4.79
CA ASP A 8 0.47 -1.10 -5.28
C ASP A 8 0.63 -1.09 -6.82
N ALA A 9 1.48 -1.95 -7.34
CA ALA A 9 1.83 -2.05 -8.76
C ALA A 9 0.62 -2.35 -9.65
N ASN A 10 -0.29 -3.22 -9.19
CA ASN A 10 -1.50 -3.56 -9.94
C ASN A 10 -2.36 -2.34 -10.27
N VAL A 11 -2.47 -1.36 -9.36
CA VAL A 11 -3.23 -0.12 -9.60
C VAL A 11 -2.58 0.73 -10.69
N LEU A 12 -1.24 0.86 -10.65
CA LEU A 12 -0.48 1.60 -11.68
C LEU A 12 -0.63 0.95 -13.06
N VAL A 13 -0.62 -0.38 -13.09
CA VAL A 13 -0.78 -1.17 -14.32
C VAL A 13 -2.19 -1.02 -14.88
N TYR A 14 -3.23 -1.16 -14.06
CA TYR A 14 -4.62 -1.01 -14.51
C TYR A 14 -4.92 0.38 -15.09
N ALA A 15 -4.35 1.43 -14.54
CA ALA A 15 -4.50 2.77 -15.08
C ALA A 15 -3.96 2.91 -16.52
N CYS A 16 -3.08 2.00 -16.95
CA CYS A 16 -2.52 1.95 -18.30
C CYS A 16 -3.11 0.84 -19.19
N ASP A 17 -3.96 -0.05 -18.64
CA ASP A 17 -4.49 -1.22 -19.35
C ASP A 17 -5.86 -0.94 -19.95
N ALA A 18 -5.91 -0.71 -21.27
CA ALA A 18 -7.15 -0.44 -22.00
C ALA A 18 -8.02 -1.70 -22.22
N ARG A 19 -7.56 -2.91 -21.86
CA ARG A 19 -8.32 -4.17 -22.05
C ARG A 19 -9.49 -4.26 -21.07
N ASP A 20 -9.39 -3.61 -19.91
CA ASP A 20 -10.48 -3.45 -18.95
C ASP A 20 -10.77 -1.96 -18.69
N PRO A 21 -11.63 -1.34 -19.50
CA PRO A 21 -11.91 0.12 -19.37
C PRO A 21 -12.54 0.51 -18.03
N ALA A 22 -13.22 -0.40 -17.34
CA ALA A 22 -13.83 -0.13 -16.05
C ALA A 22 -12.75 -0.03 -14.95
N LYS A 23 -11.85 -1.01 -14.89
CA LYS A 23 -10.72 -0.99 -13.98
C LYS A 23 -9.77 0.15 -14.29
N GLN A 24 -9.48 0.40 -15.59
CA GLN A 24 -8.64 1.51 -16.01
C GLN A 24 -9.15 2.85 -15.47
N ARG A 25 -10.43 3.13 -15.66
CA ARG A 25 -11.06 4.37 -15.19
C ARG A 25 -10.96 4.50 -13.68
N ARG A 26 -11.32 3.45 -12.93
CA ARG A 26 -11.26 3.47 -11.46
C ARG A 26 -9.84 3.69 -10.93
N ALA A 27 -8.86 2.98 -11.51
CA ALA A 27 -7.46 3.16 -11.13
C ALA A 27 -6.99 4.59 -11.46
N SER A 28 -7.35 5.13 -12.61
CA SER A 28 -7.02 6.51 -12.99
C SER A 28 -7.65 7.54 -12.04
N ASP A 29 -8.93 7.38 -11.68
CA ASP A 29 -9.62 8.27 -10.74
C ASP A 29 -8.89 8.32 -9.38
N TRP A 30 -8.45 7.16 -8.86
CA TRP A 30 -7.65 7.08 -7.63
C TRP A 30 -6.31 7.81 -7.76
N LEU A 31 -5.56 7.54 -8.83
CA LEU A 31 -4.26 8.17 -9.06
C LEU A 31 -4.38 9.68 -9.22
N ASP A 32 -5.37 10.16 -9.98
CA ASP A 32 -5.62 11.59 -10.18
C ASP A 32 -5.98 12.31 -8.89
N GLN A 33 -6.77 11.68 -8.03
CA GLN A 33 -7.09 12.21 -6.69
C GLN A 33 -5.82 12.30 -5.82
N LEU A 34 -5.03 11.21 -5.78
CA LEU A 34 -3.80 11.16 -4.98
C LEU A 34 -2.74 12.16 -5.45
N TRP A 35 -2.65 12.40 -6.76
CA TRP A 35 -1.81 13.46 -7.31
C TRP A 35 -2.28 14.85 -6.90
N ARG A 36 -3.57 15.14 -7.03
CA ARG A 36 -4.16 16.44 -6.65
C ARG A 36 -3.94 16.78 -5.20
N GLU A 37 -4.14 15.80 -4.31
CA GLU A 37 -4.04 15.98 -2.86
C GLU A 37 -2.61 15.80 -2.33
N ARG A 38 -1.65 15.35 -3.16
CA ARG A 38 -0.26 15.04 -2.78
C ARG A 38 -0.17 13.97 -1.69
N LEU A 39 -1.12 13.05 -1.68
CA LEU A 39 -1.24 11.98 -0.68
C LEU A 39 -0.78 10.61 -1.17
N GLY A 40 -0.43 10.48 -2.45
CA GLY A 40 0.08 9.23 -3.01
C GLY A 40 1.43 8.84 -2.40
N ARG A 41 1.56 7.57 -2.06
CA ARG A 41 2.80 6.91 -1.62
C ARG A 41 2.98 5.61 -2.38
N THR A 42 4.21 5.19 -2.52
CA THR A 42 4.58 3.94 -3.20
C THR A 42 5.97 3.47 -2.76
N SER A 43 6.52 2.44 -3.38
CA SER A 43 7.90 1.99 -3.15
C SER A 43 8.68 1.80 -4.45
N VAL A 44 9.99 1.72 -4.35
CA VAL A 44 10.88 1.38 -5.48
C VAL A 44 10.53 0.01 -6.05
N GLN A 45 10.15 -0.95 -5.20
CA GLN A 45 9.65 -2.26 -5.62
C GLN A 45 8.44 -2.12 -6.54
N VAL A 46 7.41 -1.38 -6.12
CA VAL A 46 6.18 -1.14 -6.89
C VAL A 46 6.48 -0.53 -8.26
N ILE A 47 7.34 0.48 -8.32
CA ILE A 47 7.74 1.13 -9.59
C ILE A 47 8.40 0.11 -10.51
N SER A 48 9.28 -0.74 -9.97
CA SER A 48 9.97 -1.78 -10.73
C SER A 48 8.99 -2.84 -11.26
N GLU A 49 8.08 -3.32 -10.43
CA GLU A 49 7.06 -4.31 -10.80
C GLU A 49 6.10 -3.76 -11.86
N ALA A 50 5.63 -2.53 -11.68
CA ALA A 50 4.77 -1.86 -12.65
C ALA A 50 5.45 -1.72 -14.01
N TYR A 51 6.73 -1.33 -14.06
CA TYR A 51 7.49 -1.24 -15.31
C TYR A 51 7.58 -2.58 -16.02
N VAL A 52 7.94 -3.64 -15.29
CA VAL A 52 8.06 -4.99 -15.87
C VAL A 52 6.69 -5.49 -16.37
N ALA A 53 5.63 -5.26 -15.62
CA ALA A 53 4.28 -5.65 -16.02
C ALA A 53 3.81 -4.90 -17.27
N LEU A 54 4.02 -3.59 -17.35
CA LEU A 54 3.65 -2.79 -18.52
C LEU A 54 4.43 -3.19 -19.78
N LYS A 55 5.71 -3.54 -19.65
CA LYS A 55 6.49 -4.09 -20.78
C LYS A 55 5.88 -5.38 -21.34
N ARG A 56 5.40 -6.27 -20.47
CA ARG A 56 4.76 -7.54 -20.88
C ARG A 56 3.41 -7.31 -21.53
N LEU A 57 2.66 -6.31 -21.05
CA LEU A 57 1.30 -6.03 -21.52
C LEU A 57 1.25 -5.34 -22.88
N ASN A 58 2.08 -4.32 -23.06
CA ASN A 58 1.87 -3.37 -24.17
C ASN A 58 2.85 -3.56 -25.32
N GLY A 59 3.95 -4.29 -25.16
CA GLY A 59 4.98 -4.44 -26.21
C GLY A 59 5.50 -3.10 -26.77
N GLY A 60 5.21 -1.98 -26.08
CA GLY A 60 5.46 -0.63 -26.53
C GLY A 60 6.93 -0.19 -26.38
N ASN A 61 7.19 1.06 -26.78
CA ASN A 61 8.49 1.68 -26.59
C ASN A 61 8.87 1.69 -25.09
N ALA A 62 10.04 1.12 -24.76
CA ALA A 62 10.52 1.01 -23.40
C ALA A 62 10.71 2.38 -22.73
N ASP A 63 11.10 3.40 -23.49
CA ASP A 63 11.30 4.75 -22.97
C ASP A 63 9.97 5.40 -22.56
N ASP A 64 8.93 5.25 -23.38
CA ASP A 64 7.59 5.76 -23.04
C ASP A 64 7.01 5.07 -21.78
N LEU A 65 7.25 3.77 -21.64
CA LEU A 65 6.83 3.03 -20.46
C LEU A 65 7.61 3.43 -19.22
N TRP A 66 8.92 3.68 -19.39
CA TRP A 66 9.75 4.17 -18.30
C TRP A 66 9.26 5.53 -17.79
N GLU A 67 9.03 6.50 -18.70
CA GLU A 67 8.52 7.82 -18.32
C GLU A 67 7.20 7.75 -17.55
N ARG A 68 6.32 6.83 -17.94
CA ARG A 68 5.04 6.60 -17.23
C ARG A 68 5.22 6.18 -15.78
N VAL A 69 6.18 5.31 -15.48
CA VAL A 69 6.42 4.84 -14.11
C VAL A 69 7.38 5.76 -13.36
N ALA A 70 8.34 6.39 -14.04
CA ALA A 70 9.33 7.28 -13.44
C ALA A 70 8.69 8.52 -12.80
N ARG A 71 7.52 8.97 -13.28
CA ARG A 71 6.79 10.08 -12.66
C ARG A 71 6.48 9.83 -11.17
N TYR A 72 6.33 8.58 -10.75
CA TYR A 72 6.03 8.22 -9.36
C TYR A 72 7.23 8.38 -8.40
N PHE A 73 8.44 8.67 -8.91
CA PHE A 73 9.54 9.12 -8.03
C PHE A 73 9.22 10.43 -7.31
N ALA A 74 8.30 11.25 -7.86
CA ALA A 74 7.80 12.44 -7.17
C ALA A 74 6.99 12.14 -5.89
N TRP A 75 6.57 10.89 -5.69
CA TRP A 75 5.90 10.45 -4.46
C TRP A 75 6.87 10.02 -3.36
N ALA A 76 8.18 10.26 -3.53
CA ALA A 76 9.25 9.87 -2.60
C ALA A 76 9.13 8.37 -2.20
N PRO A 77 9.28 7.45 -3.16
CA PRO A 77 9.02 6.03 -2.94
C PRO A 77 9.91 5.45 -1.85
N GLN A 78 9.34 4.55 -1.04
CA GLN A 78 10.09 3.82 -0.01
C GLN A 78 11.23 3.03 -0.67
N PRO A 79 12.49 3.25 -0.28
CA PRO A 79 13.61 2.46 -0.77
C PRO A 79 13.60 1.04 -0.22
N ILE A 80 14.30 0.13 -0.91
CA ILE A 80 14.61 -1.19 -0.39
C ILE A 80 15.88 -1.08 0.44
N ASP A 81 15.72 -0.97 1.75
CA ASP A 81 16.80 -0.86 2.73
C ASP A 81 16.67 -1.90 3.86
N GLU A 82 17.63 -1.91 4.77
CA GLU A 82 17.63 -2.83 5.91
C GLU A 82 16.37 -2.66 6.78
N GLY A 83 15.92 -1.43 6.97
CA GLY A 83 14.74 -1.12 7.77
C GLY A 83 13.47 -1.74 7.18
N LEU A 84 13.28 -1.60 5.87
CA LEU A 84 12.18 -2.22 5.14
C LEU A 84 12.24 -3.76 5.24
N LEU A 85 13.42 -4.36 5.00
CA LEU A 85 13.54 -5.82 5.00
C LEU A 85 13.27 -6.43 6.38
N ARG A 86 13.78 -5.81 7.45
CA ARG A 86 13.49 -6.25 8.82
C ARG A 86 12.00 -6.15 9.13
N ARG A 87 11.37 -5.05 8.76
CA ARG A 87 9.94 -4.86 8.97
C ARG A 87 9.09 -5.85 8.16
N ALA A 88 9.46 -6.08 6.91
CA ALA A 88 8.79 -7.07 6.06
C ALA A 88 8.87 -8.48 6.67
N ARG A 89 10.03 -8.86 7.23
CA ARG A 89 10.20 -10.16 7.89
C ARG A 89 9.28 -10.35 9.10
N GLU A 90 9.10 -9.30 9.93
CA GLU A 90 8.16 -9.32 11.06
C GLU A 90 6.72 -9.51 10.59
N ILE A 91 6.33 -8.78 9.53
CA ILE A 91 4.99 -8.84 8.94
C ILE A 91 4.73 -10.20 8.31
N GLU A 92 5.66 -10.71 7.50
CA GLU A 92 5.59 -12.05 6.88
C GLU A 92 5.29 -13.12 7.94
N GLN A 93 6.05 -13.15 9.03
CA GLN A 93 5.89 -14.13 10.10
C GLN A 93 4.55 -14.00 10.83
N ARG A 94 4.13 -12.78 11.11
CA ARG A 94 2.93 -12.51 11.90
C ARG A 94 1.64 -12.80 11.16
N TRP A 95 1.57 -12.41 9.87
CA TRP A 95 0.35 -12.55 9.06
C TRP A 95 0.44 -13.64 8.00
N ARG A 96 1.57 -14.35 7.90
CA ARG A 96 1.80 -15.44 6.93
C ARG A 96 1.58 -14.99 5.48
N LEU A 97 1.98 -13.76 5.18
CA LEU A 97 1.96 -13.22 3.84
C LEU A 97 3.12 -13.79 3.00
N SER A 98 3.03 -13.66 1.68
CA SER A 98 4.21 -13.83 0.84
C SER A 98 5.25 -12.77 1.19
N TRP A 99 6.52 -13.04 0.88
CA TRP A 99 7.59 -12.07 1.10
C TRP A 99 7.32 -10.74 0.40
N TRP A 100 6.82 -10.78 -0.83
CA TRP A 100 6.55 -9.61 -1.64
C TRP A 100 5.40 -8.78 -1.08
N ASP A 101 4.31 -9.43 -0.68
CA ASP A 101 3.17 -8.75 -0.02
C ASP A 101 3.59 -8.14 1.33
N ALA A 102 4.41 -8.85 2.10
CA ALA A 102 4.93 -8.35 3.35
C ALA A 102 5.80 -7.09 3.16
N MET A 103 6.58 -7.02 2.08
CA MET A 103 7.35 -5.83 1.72
C MET A 103 6.44 -4.65 1.35
N ILE A 104 5.35 -4.89 0.62
CA ILE A 104 4.36 -3.85 0.28
C ILE A 104 3.70 -3.28 1.54
N VAL A 105 3.24 -4.16 2.44
CA VAL A 105 2.64 -3.75 3.73
C VAL A 105 3.65 -3.00 4.60
N ALA A 106 4.91 -3.48 4.66
CA ALA A 106 5.99 -2.82 5.40
C ALA A 106 6.28 -1.42 4.85
N ALA A 107 6.34 -1.27 3.52
CA ALA A 107 6.55 0.03 2.87
C ALA A 107 5.40 1.00 3.17
N ALA A 108 4.16 0.54 3.08
CA ALA A 108 2.97 1.33 3.44
C ALA A 108 3.03 1.79 4.91
N ARG A 109 3.47 0.89 5.80
CA ARG A 109 3.60 1.18 7.24
C ARG A 109 4.70 2.21 7.53
N LEU A 110 5.87 2.07 6.89
CA LEU A 110 7.00 3.01 7.06
C LEU A 110 6.68 4.41 6.53
N GLN A 111 5.81 4.51 5.53
CA GLN A 111 5.31 5.79 5.00
C GLN A 111 4.04 6.28 5.70
N GLU A 112 3.70 5.70 6.86
CA GLU A 112 2.57 6.12 7.70
C GLU A 112 1.21 6.10 6.99
N CYS A 113 1.05 5.22 6.00
CA CYS A 113 -0.20 5.05 5.30
C CYS A 113 -1.18 4.21 6.12
N ALA A 114 -2.41 4.71 6.29
CA ALA A 114 -3.49 3.92 6.88
C ALA A 114 -4.24 3.08 5.83
N LEU A 115 -4.12 3.45 4.55
CA LEU A 115 -4.76 2.80 3.42
C LEU A 115 -3.70 2.29 2.44
N LEU A 116 -3.85 1.03 2.01
CA LEU A 116 -3.11 0.39 0.94
C LEU A 116 -4.09 -0.03 -0.15
N LEU A 117 -3.96 0.53 -1.34
CA LEU A 117 -4.73 0.14 -2.52
C LEU A 117 -4.03 -1.00 -3.23
N THR A 118 -4.65 -2.18 -3.22
CA THR A 118 -4.15 -3.41 -3.85
C THR A 118 -5.29 -4.39 -4.13
N GLU A 119 -5.12 -5.26 -5.13
CA GLU A 119 -5.99 -6.43 -5.36
C GLU A 119 -5.35 -7.75 -4.86
N ASP A 120 -4.08 -7.74 -4.50
CA ASP A 120 -3.34 -8.96 -4.17
C ASP A 120 -3.52 -9.39 -2.71
N LEU A 121 -4.08 -8.51 -1.88
CA LEU A 121 -4.40 -8.78 -0.49
C LEU A 121 -5.92 -8.88 -0.27
N GLN A 122 -6.31 -9.55 0.81
CA GLN A 122 -7.73 -9.65 1.17
C GLN A 122 -8.33 -8.26 1.42
N ASP A 123 -9.39 -7.92 0.68
CA ASP A 123 -10.08 -6.64 0.83
C ASP A 123 -10.62 -6.46 2.25
N GLY A 124 -10.30 -5.32 2.86
CA GLY A 124 -10.65 -4.99 4.24
C GLY A 124 -9.74 -5.59 5.31
N ALA A 125 -8.72 -6.38 4.95
CA ALA A 125 -7.76 -6.90 5.92
C ALA A 125 -6.92 -5.77 6.52
N VAL A 126 -6.63 -5.90 7.82
CA VAL A 126 -5.84 -4.91 8.57
C VAL A 126 -4.54 -5.53 9.03
N TYR A 127 -3.43 -4.99 8.54
CA TYR A 127 -2.07 -5.37 8.87
C TYR A 127 -1.45 -4.26 9.73
N GLU A 128 -1.38 -4.44 11.04
CA GLU A 128 -1.01 -3.41 12.02
C GLU A 128 -1.94 -2.17 11.96
N THR A 129 -1.47 -1.10 11.32
CA THR A 129 -2.22 0.14 11.13
C THR A 129 -2.61 0.38 9.67
N VAL A 130 -2.30 -0.57 8.78
CA VAL A 130 -2.55 -0.50 7.34
C VAL A 130 -3.75 -1.34 6.98
N THR A 131 -4.78 -0.74 6.38
CA THR A 131 -5.94 -1.45 5.83
C THR A 131 -5.76 -1.64 4.33
N ALA A 132 -5.75 -2.89 3.85
CA ALA A 132 -5.74 -3.21 2.43
C ALA A 132 -7.15 -3.08 1.85
N ARG A 133 -7.30 -2.39 0.72
CA ARG A 133 -8.56 -2.25 0.00
C ARG A 133 -8.37 -2.38 -1.49
N SER A 134 -9.29 -3.07 -2.13
CA SER A 134 -9.36 -3.06 -3.58
C SER A 134 -9.83 -1.69 -4.09
N PRO A 135 -9.09 -1.05 -5.03
CA PRO A 135 -9.49 0.23 -5.60
C PRO A 135 -10.82 0.14 -6.38
N PHE A 136 -11.29 -1.08 -6.67
CA PHE A 136 -12.52 -1.33 -7.43
C PHE A 136 -13.76 -1.50 -6.55
N THR A 137 -13.58 -1.74 -5.25
CA THR A 137 -14.67 -1.89 -4.26
C THR A 137 -14.87 -0.64 -3.40
N VAL A 138 -13.80 0.15 -3.20
CA VAL A 138 -13.83 1.36 -2.37
C VAL A 138 -13.98 2.62 -3.22
N SER A 139 -14.77 3.58 -2.73
CA SER A 139 -14.93 4.88 -3.42
C SER A 139 -13.77 5.81 -3.13
N VAL A 140 -13.35 6.57 -4.13
CA VAL A 140 -12.36 7.66 -4.00
C VAL A 140 -12.84 8.74 -3.01
N GLU A 141 -14.15 8.91 -2.86
CA GLU A 141 -14.77 9.86 -1.94
C GLU A 141 -14.82 9.35 -0.49
N GLU A 142 -14.53 8.06 -0.25
CA GLU A 142 -14.56 7.49 1.09
C GLU A 142 -13.42 8.06 1.94
N PRO A 143 -13.70 8.66 3.12
CA PRO A 143 -12.68 9.35 3.90
C PRO A 143 -11.63 8.37 4.43
N ALA A 144 -10.34 8.63 4.18
CA ALA A 144 -9.23 7.85 4.76
C ALA A 144 -9.24 7.87 6.31
N ALA A 145 -9.87 8.86 6.93
CA ALA A 145 -10.12 8.91 8.37
C ALA A 145 -10.82 7.67 8.91
N ARG A 146 -11.66 7.00 8.11
CA ARG A 146 -12.33 5.77 8.48
C ARG A 146 -11.35 4.61 8.69
N TYR A 147 -10.28 4.58 7.92
CA TYR A 147 -9.24 3.54 8.00
C TYR A 147 -8.27 3.82 9.16
N ALA A 148 -7.92 5.09 9.42
CA ALA A 148 -7.11 5.48 10.56
C ALA A 148 -7.76 5.07 11.89
N ALA A 149 -9.06 5.33 12.05
CA ALA A 149 -9.81 4.96 13.26
C ALA A 149 -9.89 3.43 13.45
N ALA A 150 -10.07 2.65 12.37
CA ALA A 150 -10.07 1.19 12.42
C ALA A 150 -8.71 0.64 12.84
N SER A 151 -7.62 1.24 12.34
CA SER A 151 -6.24 0.88 12.68
C SER A 151 -5.91 1.12 14.15
N GLU A 152 -6.37 2.23 14.73
CA GLU A 152 -6.20 2.54 16.16
C GLU A 152 -6.94 1.53 17.06
N LEU A 153 -8.15 1.11 16.68
CA LEU A 153 -8.92 0.11 17.41
C LEU A 153 -8.24 -1.26 17.42
N VAL A 154 -7.62 -1.67 16.30
CA VAL A 154 -6.86 -2.92 16.22
C VAL A 154 -5.58 -2.84 17.04
N ALA A 155 -4.84 -1.73 16.96
CA ALA A 155 -3.63 -1.50 17.74
C ALA A 155 -3.92 -1.50 19.26
N SER A 156 -5.05 -0.94 19.69
CA SER A 156 -5.46 -0.91 21.11
C SER A 156 -5.81 -2.29 21.68
N ARG A 157 -6.38 -3.19 20.86
CA ARG A 157 -6.69 -4.58 21.26
C ARG A 157 -5.46 -5.46 21.43
N HIS A 158 -4.32 -5.09 20.83
CA HIS A 158 -3.05 -5.83 20.92
C HIS A 158 -2.07 -5.27 21.95
N ARG A 159 -2.42 -4.23 22.73
CA ARG A 159 -1.61 -3.85 23.89
C ARG A 159 -1.60 -5.00 24.88
N ALA A 160 -0.45 -5.64 25.06
CA ALA A 160 -0.25 -6.70 26.02
C ALA A 160 -0.76 -6.25 27.39
N ARG A 161 -1.67 -7.02 28.00
CA ARG A 161 -2.07 -6.86 29.40
C ARG A 161 -0.79 -6.89 30.23
N GLY A 162 -0.46 -5.78 30.87
CA GLY A 162 0.71 -5.68 31.73
C GLY A 162 0.72 -6.83 32.74
N ARG A 163 1.90 -7.46 32.88
CA ARG A 163 2.15 -8.49 33.87
C ARG A 163 1.81 -7.94 35.26
N PRO A 164 0.98 -8.60 36.08
CA PRO A 164 0.67 -8.10 37.43
C PRO A 164 1.97 -8.01 38.23
N ARG A 165 2.20 -6.87 38.88
CA ARG A 165 3.31 -6.68 39.82
C ARG A 165 3.15 -7.71 40.94
N ARG A 166 4.15 -8.59 41.15
CA ARG A 166 4.24 -9.41 42.36
C ARG A 166 4.42 -8.44 43.52
N THR A 167 3.42 -8.33 44.37
CA THR A 167 3.55 -7.74 45.69
C THR A 167 4.50 -8.59 46.49
N ALA A 168 5.65 -8.02 46.88
CA ALA A 168 6.53 -8.61 47.88
C ALA A 168 5.79 -8.61 49.21
N LEU A 169 5.57 -9.79 49.76
CA LEU A 169 5.18 -9.98 51.14
C LEU A 169 6.42 -9.77 52.02
N ALA A 170 6.29 -8.88 52.97
CA ALA A 170 7.24 -8.65 54.08
C ALA A 170 7.22 -9.84 55.02
#